data_732d7cdee1ae52d72922f86358004cf1
#
_entry.id   732d7cdee1ae52d72922f86358004cf1
#
_cell.length_a   1.000
_cell.length_b   1.000
_cell.length_c   1.000
_cell.angle_alpha   90.00
_cell.angle_beta   90.00
_cell.angle_gamma   90.00
#
_symmetry.space_group_name_H-M   'P 1'
#
loop_
_entity.id
_entity.type
_entity.pdbx_description
1 polymer ?
#
loop_
_entity_poly.entity_id
_entity_poly.type
_entity_poly.pdbx_seq_one_letter_code
_entity_poly.pdbx_strand_id
1 'polypeptide(L)'
;MILTGCVAFARHVGPTRVEAELLPQCWEQINHKYPERRLLVAEACGALAPYLPKEIRSSLVLSMLQQMLTEDKADLVREAVIKSLGIIMAYIDDPDKYLQGFELQMSALNDPSERVINATHQVFLPAFAAWTTELGKLQSHLIPTLLSNIEKILRDGEHGLDEHKLHLHLSAMQSLIPPLFALVLKNAPFASKAKLQGEVPQIEVTRFPRPASPLQDVATIIGSREQLSVLLQLYDNQLEHEGTTGWENLLWVVNQLLPHLIETVGKINVTSTSCVHDFSRYFWRLCRTFGKIFTNTKVKPQFQEILRLSEEAVDVSATAGNGVLTKATVPIYATGVLTCYNQEEDRKLLVGFLEDVMTTLSLSHAPLDSLKASFVELGANPAYHELLLTVLWYGVVHTSALVRCTAARMFELIVRGMNEALIDKRVAPALVTLSSDLEFSVRIATIPAFGTIMETVTQRELLERVKMQLASFLEDPQYHDQHSLHVEIIKTFGRVGPNAEPRFRDEFVLPNLHKLAISNNQQAIDTKRLDIAIQLFEAYSALSCCFISEELMVCHFLPGLKCLRTDMEHLSPEHEVILGSMIKECEQKVENRTAQEPQSSMSIAASLVSEDTKTRFLNKMGQLSTSGAMLANVFQRKK
;
A
#
# COMPACT_ATOMS: atom_id res chain seq x y z
N MET A 1 -40.45 18.88 7.99
CA MET A 1 -41.79 19.08 8.58
C MET A 1 -42.44 17.78 9.10
N ILE A 2 -42.58 16.73 8.29
CA ILE A 2 -43.26 15.48 8.73
C ILE A 2 -42.56 14.85 9.93
N LEU A 3 -41.23 14.70 9.87
CA LEU A 3 -40.45 14.11 10.97
C LEU A 3 -40.58 14.92 12.27
N THR A 4 -40.53 16.25 12.16
CA THR A 4 -40.69 17.15 13.30
C THR A 4 -42.08 17.00 13.94
N GLY A 5 -43.12 16.85 13.11
CA GLY A 5 -44.48 16.57 13.56
C GLY A 5 -44.62 15.22 14.27
N CYS A 6 -43.97 14.17 13.71
CA CYS A 6 -43.95 12.84 14.35
C CYS A 6 -43.28 12.87 15.72
N VAL A 7 -42.18 13.56 15.88
CA VAL A 7 -41.45 13.70 17.15
C VAL A 7 -42.30 14.49 18.16
N ALA A 8 -42.93 15.59 17.72
CA ALA A 8 -43.81 16.39 18.56
C ALA A 8 -45.02 15.55 19.07
N PHE A 9 -45.63 14.77 18.18
CA PHE A 9 -46.71 13.85 18.55
C PHE A 9 -46.24 12.79 19.55
N ALA A 10 -45.09 12.17 19.30
CA ALA A 10 -44.51 11.14 20.15
C ALA A 10 -44.25 11.64 21.58
N ARG A 11 -43.83 12.88 21.75
CA ARG A 11 -43.60 13.50 23.07
C ARG A 11 -44.87 13.60 23.91
N HIS A 12 -46.03 13.78 23.28
CA HIS A 12 -47.28 14.01 23.97
C HIS A 12 -48.12 12.75 24.23
N VAL A 13 -47.99 11.73 23.38
CA VAL A 13 -48.91 10.56 23.45
C VAL A 13 -48.38 9.37 24.22
N GLY A 14 -47.08 9.33 24.48
CA GLY A 14 -46.42 8.26 25.23
C GLY A 14 -46.08 7.02 24.41
N PRO A 15 -45.20 6.13 24.95
CA PRO A 15 -44.58 5.02 24.22
C PRO A 15 -45.57 4.01 23.64
N THR A 16 -46.62 3.67 24.35
CA THR A 16 -47.64 2.68 23.93
C THR A 16 -48.37 3.11 22.67
N ARG A 17 -48.75 4.38 22.56
CA ARG A 17 -49.43 4.93 21.39
C ARG A 17 -48.47 5.15 20.22
N VAL A 18 -47.21 5.51 20.49
CA VAL A 18 -46.19 5.59 19.45
C VAL A 18 -45.97 4.24 18.80
N GLU A 19 -45.87 3.18 19.58
CA GLU A 19 -45.76 1.81 19.08
C GLU A 19 -47.01 1.37 18.28
N ALA A 20 -48.20 1.61 18.81
CA ALA A 20 -49.45 1.12 18.26
C ALA A 20 -49.93 1.91 17.04
N GLU A 21 -49.73 3.23 17.00
CA GLU A 21 -50.31 4.12 16.00
C GLU A 21 -49.31 4.70 15.02
N LEU A 22 -48.13 5.10 15.46
CA LEU A 22 -47.15 5.81 14.63
C LEU A 22 -46.16 4.86 13.93
N LEU A 23 -45.61 3.89 14.64
CA LEU A 23 -44.62 2.95 14.11
C LEU A 23 -45.15 2.10 12.96
N PRO A 24 -46.42 1.56 12.98
CA PRO A 24 -46.99 0.82 11.86
C PRO A 24 -47.12 1.66 10.59
N GLN A 25 -47.40 2.93 10.67
CA GLN A 25 -47.48 3.84 9.53
C GLN A 25 -46.11 4.06 8.90
N CYS A 26 -45.07 4.15 9.69
CA CYS A 26 -43.69 4.17 9.19
C CYS A 26 -43.33 2.85 8.50
N TRP A 27 -43.72 1.72 9.09
CA TRP A 27 -43.44 0.39 8.53
C TRP A 27 -44.05 0.19 7.15
N GLU A 28 -45.28 0.66 6.91
CA GLU A 28 -45.97 0.59 5.62
C GLU A 28 -45.19 1.29 4.50
N GLN A 29 -44.35 2.29 4.81
CA GLN A 29 -43.59 3.04 3.85
C GLN A 29 -42.22 2.44 3.55
N ILE A 30 -41.80 1.37 4.23
CA ILE A 30 -40.43 0.78 4.11
C ILE A 30 -40.11 0.30 2.69
N ASN A 31 -41.13 -0.13 1.94
CA ASN A 31 -40.99 -0.60 0.55
C ASN A 31 -41.60 0.38 -0.46
N HIS A 32 -41.78 1.65 -0.07
CA HIS A 32 -42.40 2.64 -0.94
C HIS A 32 -41.56 2.86 -2.22
N LYS A 33 -42.24 3.14 -3.33
CA LYS A 33 -41.62 3.37 -4.63
C LYS A 33 -40.59 4.52 -4.63
N TYR A 34 -40.86 5.59 -3.90
CA TYR A 34 -40.01 6.78 -3.85
C TYR A 34 -38.99 6.70 -2.71
N PRO A 35 -37.67 6.89 -3.02
CA PRO A 35 -36.61 6.86 -2.02
C PRO A 35 -36.81 7.87 -0.88
N GLU A 36 -37.41 9.03 -1.15
CA GLU A 36 -37.64 10.09 -0.17
C GLU A 36 -38.56 9.65 0.96
N ARG A 37 -39.53 8.78 0.66
CA ARG A 37 -40.42 8.22 1.70
C ARG A 37 -39.72 7.12 2.50
N ARG A 38 -38.92 6.29 1.86
CA ARG A 38 -38.09 5.31 2.57
C ARG A 38 -37.05 5.99 3.44
N LEU A 39 -36.46 7.08 2.96
CA LEU A 39 -35.54 7.92 3.73
C LEU A 39 -36.23 8.43 5.02
N LEU A 40 -37.47 8.89 4.94
CA LEU A 40 -38.22 9.36 6.08
C LEU A 40 -38.43 8.24 7.11
N VAL A 41 -38.66 7.01 6.67
CA VAL A 41 -38.77 5.85 7.59
C VAL A 41 -37.45 5.61 8.31
N ALA A 42 -36.35 5.62 7.60
CA ALA A 42 -35.02 5.43 8.19
C ALA A 42 -34.70 6.51 9.23
N GLU A 43 -34.98 7.76 8.93
CA GLU A 43 -34.80 8.88 9.86
C GLU A 43 -35.75 8.81 11.06
N ALA A 44 -36.99 8.39 10.83
CA ALA A 44 -38.00 8.23 11.89
C ALA A 44 -37.59 7.16 12.92
N CYS A 45 -36.99 6.07 12.50
CA CYS A 45 -36.48 5.02 13.40
C CYS A 45 -35.53 5.58 14.46
N GLY A 46 -34.60 6.42 14.07
CA GLY A 46 -33.68 7.10 14.99
C GLY A 46 -34.36 8.16 15.85
N ALA A 47 -35.16 9.02 15.24
CA ALA A 47 -35.80 10.14 15.90
C ALA A 47 -36.86 9.69 16.93
N LEU A 48 -37.55 8.59 16.67
CA LEU A 48 -38.59 8.04 17.56
C LEU A 48 -38.04 7.11 18.63
N ALA A 49 -36.81 6.67 18.55
CA ALA A 49 -36.21 5.71 19.49
C ALA A 49 -36.39 6.10 20.97
N PRO A 50 -36.19 7.37 21.40
CA PRO A 50 -36.39 7.77 22.79
C PRO A 50 -37.84 7.62 23.29
N TYR A 51 -38.81 7.59 22.37
CA TYR A 51 -40.24 7.58 22.67
C TYR A 51 -40.89 6.20 22.49
N LEU A 52 -40.10 5.18 22.23
CA LEU A 52 -40.55 3.79 22.04
C LEU A 52 -40.25 2.95 23.30
N PRO A 53 -41.04 1.86 23.54
CA PRO A 53 -40.69 0.87 24.55
C PRO A 53 -39.31 0.24 24.29
N LYS A 54 -38.62 -0.14 25.35
CA LYS A 54 -37.24 -0.71 25.25
C LYS A 54 -37.16 -1.96 24.38
N GLU A 55 -38.11 -2.85 24.52
CA GLU A 55 -38.17 -4.11 23.77
C GLU A 55 -38.36 -3.85 22.28
N ILE A 56 -39.14 -2.84 21.92
CA ILE A 56 -39.41 -2.48 20.52
C ILE A 56 -38.15 -1.86 19.87
N ARG A 57 -37.40 -1.06 20.59
CA ARG A 57 -36.13 -0.47 20.09
C ARG A 57 -35.10 -1.56 19.71
N SER A 58 -34.91 -2.52 20.60
CA SER A 58 -33.93 -3.58 20.45
C SER A 58 -34.37 -4.74 19.55
N SER A 59 -35.65 -4.87 19.24
CA SER A 59 -36.20 -5.93 18.39
C SER A 59 -36.69 -5.40 17.05
N LEU A 60 -37.90 -4.82 17.02
CA LEU A 60 -38.58 -4.44 15.78
C LEU A 60 -37.83 -3.32 15.02
N VAL A 61 -37.46 -2.25 15.71
CA VAL A 61 -36.78 -1.11 15.07
C VAL A 61 -35.39 -1.51 14.53
N LEU A 62 -34.65 -2.28 15.29
CA LEU A 62 -33.36 -2.80 14.86
C LEU A 62 -33.51 -3.73 13.64
N SER A 63 -34.53 -4.56 13.61
CA SER A 63 -34.84 -5.43 12.46
C SER A 63 -35.26 -4.64 11.21
N MET A 64 -36.04 -3.57 11.39
CA MET A 64 -36.40 -2.65 10.29
C MET A 64 -35.14 -2.02 9.68
N LEU A 65 -34.26 -1.49 10.49
CA LEU A 65 -33.02 -0.88 10.05
C LEU A 65 -32.09 -1.89 9.37
N GLN A 66 -32.00 -3.11 9.89
CA GLN A 66 -31.24 -4.19 9.28
C GLN A 66 -31.77 -4.53 7.88
N GLN A 67 -33.07 -4.66 7.73
CA GLN A 67 -33.71 -4.93 6.44
C GLN A 67 -33.43 -3.80 5.45
N MET A 68 -33.60 -2.55 5.86
CA MET A 68 -33.34 -1.39 4.99
C MET A 68 -31.86 -1.30 4.57
N LEU A 69 -30.94 -1.62 5.47
CA LEU A 69 -29.50 -1.61 5.15
C LEU A 69 -29.13 -2.67 4.11
N THR A 70 -29.71 -3.85 4.20
CA THR A 70 -29.39 -4.99 3.32
C THR A 70 -30.12 -4.94 1.99
N GLU A 71 -31.35 -4.43 1.95
CA GLU A 71 -32.24 -4.54 0.79
C GLU A 71 -32.44 -3.23 0.01
N ASP A 72 -32.27 -2.06 0.63
CA ASP A 72 -32.52 -0.79 -0.05
C ASP A 72 -31.45 -0.48 -1.09
N LYS A 73 -31.89 -0.10 -2.28
CA LYS A 73 -31.02 0.20 -3.42
C LYS A 73 -30.46 1.63 -3.40
N ALA A 74 -31.12 2.53 -2.67
CA ALA A 74 -30.71 3.93 -2.59
C ALA A 74 -29.67 4.14 -1.47
N ASP A 75 -28.51 4.65 -1.81
CA ASP A 75 -27.44 4.93 -0.85
C ASP A 75 -27.82 6.01 0.18
N LEU A 76 -28.62 7.00 -0.21
CA LEU A 76 -29.18 8.00 0.71
C LEU A 76 -30.01 7.37 1.83
N VAL A 77 -30.79 6.35 1.51
CA VAL A 77 -31.59 5.62 2.50
C VAL A 77 -30.69 4.83 3.42
N ARG A 78 -29.71 4.11 2.88
CA ARG A 78 -28.74 3.36 3.69
C ARG A 78 -27.89 4.27 4.59
N GLU A 79 -27.50 5.45 4.11
CA GLU A 79 -26.83 6.46 4.93
C GLU A 79 -27.69 6.89 6.13
N ALA A 80 -28.96 7.15 5.91
CA ALA A 80 -29.90 7.51 6.97
C ALA A 80 -30.11 6.35 7.97
N VAL A 81 -30.13 5.11 7.48
CA VAL A 81 -30.16 3.91 8.32
C VAL A 81 -28.94 3.86 9.26
N ILE A 82 -27.76 4.12 8.73
CA ILE A 82 -26.53 4.14 9.53
C ILE A 82 -26.57 5.22 10.60
N LYS A 83 -27.03 6.42 10.28
CA LYS A 83 -27.19 7.49 11.25
C LYS A 83 -28.20 7.15 12.35
N SER A 84 -29.29 6.51 11.98
CA SER A 84 -30.30 6.01 12.95
C SER A 84 -29.77 4.88 13.81
N LEU A 85 -28.98 3.96 13.26
CA LEU A 85 -28.28 2.92 14.04
C LEU A 85 -27.35 3.53 15.08
N GLY A 86 -26.62 4.57 14.73
CA GLY A 86 -25.78 5.31 15.68
C GLY A 86 -26.58 5.91 16.83
N ILE A 87 -27.75 6.47 16.56
CA ILE A 87 -28.64 7.03 17.60
C ILE A 87 -29.20 5.90 18.47
N ILE A 88 -29.66 4.81 17.87
CA ILE A 88 -30.33 3.72 18.57
C ILE A 88 -29.40 2.96 19.52
N MET A 89 -28.10 2.92 19.24
CA MET A 89 -27.13 2.29 20.13
C MET A 89 -27.17 2.83 21.55
N ALA A 90 -27.46 4.11 21.73
CA ALA A 90 -27.59 4.73 23.04
C ALA A 90 -28.82 4.24 23.85
N TYR A 91 -29.77 3.60 23.18
CA TYR A 91 -31.03 3.14 23.76
C TYR A 91 -31.18 1.62 23.82
N ILE A 92 -30.17 0.86 23.44
CA ILE A 92 -30.16 -0.60 23.53
C ILE A 92 -29.48 -1.01 24.83
N ASP A 93 -30.23 -1.69 25.71
CA ASP A 93 -29.73 -2.18 27.01
C ASP A 93 -29.40 -3.68 26.98
N ASP A 94 -29.78 -4.41 25.92
CA ASP A 94 -29.68 -5.86 25.85
C ASP A 94 -28.30 -6.31 25.31
N PRO A 95 -27.44 -6.91 26.18
CA PRO A 95 -26.13 -7.41 25.76
C PRO A 95 -26.17 -8.50 24.68
N ASP A 96 -27.30 -9.23 24.57
CA ASP A 96 -27.47 -10.30 23.60
C ASP A 96 -27.55 -9.76 22.14
N LYS A 97 -27.74 -8.47 21.96
CA LYS A 97 -27.74 -7.77 20.67
C LYS A 97 -26.35 -7.43 20.16
N TYR A 98 -25.29 -7.74 20.88
CA TYR A 98 -23.92 -7.46 20.49
C TYR A 98 -23.56 -8.09 19.12
N LEU A 99 -23.87 -9.36 18.92
CA LEU A 99 -23.53 -10.05 17.68
C LEU A 99 -24.26 -9.46 16.47
N GLN A 100 -25.55 -9.17 16.62
CA GLN A 100 -26.34 -8.50 15.58
C GLN A 100 -25.78 -7.12 15.23
N GLY A 101 -25.41 -6.33 16.23
CA GLY A 101 -24.78 -5.02 16.03
C GLY A 101 -23.42 -5.12 15.33
N PHE A 102 -22.62 -6.11 15.70
CA PHE A 102 -21.35 -6.38 15.05
C PHE A 102 -21.50 -6.76 13.56
N GLU A 103 -22.44 -7.63 13.24
CA GLU A 103 -22.74 -8.02 11.86
C GLU A 103 -23.23 -6.83 11.02
N LEU A 104 -24.08 -5.99 11.59
CA LEU A 104 -24.56 -4.75 10.95
C LEU A 104 -23.41 -3.79 10.65
N GLN A 105 -22.50 -3.62 11.59
CA GLN A 105 -21.31 -2.78 11.41
C GLN A 105 -20.41 -3.29 10.27
N MET A 106 -20.15 -4.57 10.23
CA MET A 106 -19.32 -5.17 9.17
C MET A 106 -20.01 -5.09 7.81
N SER A 107 -21.32 -5.29 7.76
CA SER A 107 -22.10 -5.10 6.53
C SER A 107 -22.05 -3.66 6.04
N ALA A 108 -22.17 -2.69 6.93
CA ALA A 108 -22.10 -1.27 6.60
C ALA A 108 -20.72 -0.83 6.09
N LEU A 109 -19.65 -1.38 6.67
CA LEU A 109 -18.28 -1.12 6.20
C LEU A 109 -17.99 -1.70 4.82
N ASN A 110 -18.70 -2.77 4.43
CA ASN A 110 -18.59 -3.41 3.13
C ASN A 110 -19.59 -2.84 2.10
N ASP A 111 -20.25 -1.75 2.36
CA ASP A 111 -21.20 -1.13 1.43
C ASP A 111 -20.48 -0.60 0.18
N PRO A 112 -21.08 -0.76 -1.02
CA PRO A 112 -20.47 -0.24 -2.25
C PRO A 112 -20.45 1.30 -2.34
N SER A 113 -21.25 2.00 -1.53
CA SER A 113 -21.30 3.47 -1.50
C SER A 113 -20.32 4.04 -0.48
N GLU A 114 -19.44 4.91 -0.93
CA GLU A 114 -18.51 5.65 -0.07
C GLU A 114 -19.24 6.51 0.97
N ARG A 115 -20.40 7.04 0.61
CA ARG A 115 -21.27 7.81 1.52
C ARG A 115 -21.70 7.00 2.74
N VAL A 116 -22.10 5.76 2.53
CA VAL A 116 -22.49 4.82 3.60
C VAL A 116 -21.29 4.43 4.46
N ILE A 117 -20.17 4.16 3.85
CA ILE A 117 -18.91 3.83 4.55
C ILE A 117 -18.48 5.01 5.44
N ASN A 118 -18.50 6.23 4.92
CA ASN A 118 -18.14 7.43 5.68
C ASN A 118 -19.08 7.67 6.86
N ALA A 119 -20.38 7.50 6.66
CA ALA A 119 -21.35 7.60 7.74
C ALA A 119 -21.12 6.52 8.82
N THR A 120 -20.75 5.33 8.42
CA THR A 120 -20.40 4.24 9.34
C THR A 120 -19.20 4.60 10.21
N HIS A 121 -18.12 5.12 9.62
CA HIS A 121 -16.95 5.55 10.38
C HIS A 121 -17.20 6.76 11.28
N GLN A 122 -18.07 7.69 10.86
CA GLN A 122 -18.32 8.94 11.58
C GLN A 122 -19.37 8.79 12.69
N VAL A 123 -20.37 7.95 12.50
CA VAL A 123 -21.55 7.89 13.38
C VAL A 123 -21.74 6.51 14.03
N PHE A 124 -21.85 5.46 13.22
CA PHE A 124 -22.26 4.14 13.75
C PHE A 124 -21.14 3.46 14.53
N LEU A 125 -19.95 3.41 13.98
CA LEU A 125 -18.81 2.74 14.63
C LEU A 125 -18.41 3.40 15.96
N PRO A 126 -18.34 4.74 16.08
CA PRO A 126 -18.12 5.38 17.37
C PRO A 126 -19.22 5.08 18.39
N ALA A 127 -20.47 5.07 17.98
CA ALA A 127 -21.60 4.75 18.85
C ALA A 127 -21.58 3.28 19.31
N PHE A 128 -21.27 2.36 18.41
CA PHE A 128 -21.11 0.95 18.72
C PHE A 128 -19.93 0.70 19.66
N ALA A 129 -18.81 1.40 19.44
CA ALA A 129 -17.66 1.34 20.33
C ALA A 129 -17.97 1.86 21.73
N ALA A 130 -18.72 2.96 21.85
CA ALA A 130 -19.17 3.49 23.15
C ALA A 130 -20.09 2.49 23.87
N TRP A 131 -21.02 1.90 23.16
CA TRP A 131 -21.92 0.88 23.69
C TRP A 131 -21.19 -0.37 24.17
N THR A 132 -20.25 -0.90 23.38
CA THR A 132 -19.43 -2.05 23.77
C THR A 132 -18.49 -1.74 24.93
N THR A 133 -18.00 -0.51 25.03
CA THR A 133 -17.19 -0.05 26.17
C THR A 133 -18.00 -0.05 27.47
N GLU A 134 -19.24 0.44 27.44
CA GLU A 134 -20.14 0.40 28.60
C GLU A 134 -20.46 -1.04 29.03
N LEU A 135 -20.57 -1.96 28.08
CA LEU A 135 -20.76 -3.39 28.37
C LEU A 135 -19.48 -4.10 28.83
N GLY A 136 -18.35 -3.43 28.87
CA GLY A 136 -17.04 -4.02 29.16
C GLY A 136 -16.52 -4.97 28.08
N LYS A 137 -17.03 -4.87 26.85
CA LYS A 137 -16.72 -5.80 25.74
C LYS A 137 -15.74 -5.25 24.71
N LEU A 138 -15.25 -4.02 24.84
CA LEU A 138 -14.31 -3.43 23.86
C LEU A 138 -13.00 -4.22 23.79
N GLN A 139 -12.35 -4.44 24.92
CA GLN A 139 -11.07 -5.16 25.00
C GLN A 139 -11.24 -6.68 25.07
N SER A 140 -12.36 -7.16 25.57
CA SER A 140 -12.59 -8.60 25.74
C SER A 140 -13.19 -9.29 24.52
N HIS A 141 -13.97 -8.59 23.70
CA HIS A 141 -14.73 -9.17 22.59
C HIS A 141 -14.52 -8.44 21.27
N LEU A 142 -14.77 -7.13 21.19
CA LEU A 142 -14.79 -6.41 19.91
C LEU A 142 -13.42 -6.40 19.21
N ILE A 143 -12.39 -5.91 19.87
CA ILE A 143 -11.05 -5.86 19.30
C ILE A 143 -10.48 -7.27 19.06
N PRO A 144 -10.57 -8.22 20.02
CA PRO A 144 -10.12 -9.58 19.77
C PRO A 144 -10.84 -10.29 18.61
N THR A 145 -12.13 -10.05 18.41
CA THR A 145 -12.87 -10.62 17.28
C THR A 145 -12.37 -10.07 15.95
N LEU A 146 -12.13 -8.77 15.85
CA LEU A 146 -11.57 -8.14 14.66
C LEU A 146 -10.16 -8.65 14.36
N LEU A 147 -9.31 -8.80 15.37
CA LEU A 147 -7.97 -9.39 15.25
C LEU A 147 -8.02 -10.84 14.77
N SER A 148 -8.91 -11.63 15.34
CA SER A 148 -9.11 -13.03 14.91
C SER A 148 -9.58 -13.12 13.46
N ASN A 149 -10.46 -12.23 13.03
CA ASN A 149 -10.91 -12.14 11.65
C ASN A 149 -9.76 -11.74 10.70
N ILE A 150 -8.92 -10.80 11.11
CA ILE A 150 -7.73 -10.39 10.34
C ILE A 150 -6.77 -11.56 10.19
N GLU A 151 -6.47 -12.29 11.25
CA GLU A 151 -5.61 -13.48 11.20
C GLU A 151 -6.18 -14.57 10.29
N LYS A 152 -7.49 -14.77 10.33
CA LYS A 152 -8.18 -15.72 9.45
C LYS A 152 -8.07 -15.31 7.98
N ILE A 153 -8.26 -14.04 7.65
CA ILE A 153 -8.10 -13.50 6.30
C ILE A 153 -6.68 -13.73 5.80
N LEU A 154 -5.68 -13.47 6.64
CA LEU A 154 -4.27 -13.66 6.28
C LEU A 154 -3.91 -15.14 6.10
N ARG A 155 -4.49 -16.04 6.88
CA ARG A 155 -4.27 -17.48 6.80
C ARG A 155 -4.91 -18.09 5.56
N ASP A 156 -6.14 -17.69 5.23
CA ASP A 156 -6.87 -18.16 4.05
C ASP A 156 -6.32 -17.60 2.74
N GLY A 157 -5.38 -16.66 2.82
CA GLY A 157 -4.76 -15.97 1.69
C GLY A 157 -3.69 -16.75 0.92
N GLU A 158 -3.49 -18.05 1.17
CA GLU A 158 -2.53 -18.87 0.42
C GLU A 158 -2.83 -18.94 -1.09
N HIS A 159 -4.08 -18.76 -1.49
CA HIS A 159 -4.54 -18.75 -2.88
C HIS A 159 -4.89 -17.36 -3.43
N GLY A 160 -4.61 -16.32 -2.70
CA GLY A 160 -4.91 -14.93 -3.01
C GLY A 160 -5.50 -14.19 -1.82
N LEU A 161 -4.81 -13.16 -1.33
CA LEU A 161 -5.24 -12.34 -0.22
C LEU A 161 -6.45 -11.48 -0.62
N ASP A 162 -7.54 -11.54 0.14
CA ASP A 162 -8.65 -10.59 0.02
C ASP A 162 -8.27 -9.25 0.66
N GLU A 163 -7.57 -8.42 -0.12
CA GLU A 163 -7.06 -7.12 0.34
C GLU A 163 -8.18 -6.16 0.74
N HIS A 164 -9.31 -6.23 0.05
CA HIS A 164 -10.48 -5.39 0.36
C HIS A 164 -11.05 -5.71 1.75
N LYS A 165 -11.25 -6.99 2.05
CA LYS A 165 -11.76 -7.44 3.35
C LYS A 165 -10.78 -7.11 4.49
N LEU A 166 -9.50 -7.29 4.24
CA LEU A 166 -8.45 -6.91 5.18
C LEU A 166 -8.46 -5.40 5.46
N HIS A 167 -8.56 -4.59 4.42
CA HIS A 167 -8.66 -3.13 4.54
C HIS A 167 -9.88 -2.70 5.38
N LEU A 168 -11.04 -3.33 5.19
CA LEU A 168 -12.23 -3.05 5.99
C LEU A 168 -12.01 -3.33 7.49
N HIS A 169 -11.43 -4.47 7.81
CA HIS A 169 -11.14 -4.84 9.20
C HIS A 169 -10.12 -3.92 9.86
N LEU A 170 -9.04 -3.59 9.15
CA LEU A 170 -8.03 -2.64 9.65
C LEU A 170 -8.57 -1.23 9.78
N SER A 171 -9.44 -0.82 8.88
CA SER A 171 -10.16 0.46 8.96
C SER A 171 -11.06 0.53 10.22
N ALA A 172 -11.79 -0.55 10.52
CA ALA A 172 -12.55 -0.67 11.75
C ALA A 172 -11.66 -0.62 12.99
N MET A 173 -10.57 -1.38 13.00
CA MET A 173 -9.58 -1.35 14.08
C MET A 173 -9.00 0.05 14.31
N GLN A 174 -8.70 0.76 13.24
CA GLN A 174 -8.18 2.13 13.29
C GLN A 174 -9.18 3.10 13.92
N SER A 175 -10.46 2.96 13.60
CA SER A 175 -11.53 3.77 14.18
C SER A 175 -11.78 3.45 15.67
N LEU A 176 -11.33 2.30 16.16
CA LEU A 176 -11.42 1.92 17.57
C LEU A 176 -10.26 2.45 18.43
N ILE A 177 -9.24 3.02 17.83
CA ILE A 177 -8.12 3.60 18.60
C ILE A 177 -8.56 4.72 19.55
N PRO A 178 -9.34 5.73 19.11
CA PRO A 178 -9.82 6.76 20.04
C PRO A 178 -10.66 6.22 21.21
N PRO A 179 -11.66 5.35 21.02
CA PRO A 179 -12.39 4.73 22.13
C PRO A 179 -11.49 3.94 23.09
N LEU A 180 -10.52 3.21 22.55
CA LEU A 180 -9.56 2.45 23.35
C LEU A 180 -8.71 3.36 24.23
N PHE A 181 -8.16 4.43 23.65
CA PHE A 181 -7.36 5.38 24.41
C PHE A 181 -8.19 6.15 25.45
N ALA A 182 -9.41 6.53 25.12
CA ALA A 182 -10.34 7.12 26.08
C ALA A 182 -10.62 6.18 27.26
N LEU A 183 -10.81 4.88 26.99
CA LEU A 183 -10.99 3.86 28.03
C LEU A 183 -9.75 3.77 28.94
N VAL A 184 -8.57 3.77 28.36
CA VAL A 184 -7.29 3.76 29.10
C VAL A 184 -7.17 4.98 30.00
N LEU A 185 -7.52 6.17 29.53
CA LEU A 185 -7.46 7.40 30.30
C LEU A 185 -8.52 7.45 31.41
N LYS A 186 -9.76 7.07 31.13
CA LYS A 186 -10.87 7.12 32.10
C LYS A 186 -10.68 6.16 33.28
N ASN A 187 -10.07 5.01 33.05
CA ASN A 187 -9.86 3.99 34.07
C ASN A 187 -8.42 3.95 34.60
N ALA A 188 -7.67 5.01 34.34
CA ALA A 188 -6.30 5.14 34.83
C ALA A 188 -6.27 5.35 36.38
N PRO A 189 -5.20 4.93 37.07
CA PRO A 189 -5.06 5.14 38.51
C PRO A 189 -5.15 6.61 38.92
N PHE A 190 -4.78 7.53 38.03
CA PHE A 190 -4.82 8.99 38.27
C PHE A 190 -6.17 9.63 37.87
N ALA A 191 -7.11 8.91 37.28
CA ALA A 191 -8.34 9.49 36.71
C ALA A 191 -9.17 10.26 37.76
N SER A 192 -9.19 9.78 38.99
CA SER A 192 -9.87 10.46 40.12
C SER A 192 -9.21 11.77 40.54
N LYS A 193 -7.92 11.95 40.20
CA LYS A 193 -7.15 13.17 40.52
C LYS A 193 -7.23 14.21 39.39
N ALA A 194 -7.77 13.86 38.24
CA ALA A 194 -7.92 14.75 37.09
C ALA A 194 -9.07 15.75 37.30
N LYS A 195 -8.82 16.80 38.05
CA LYS A 195 -9.76 17.90 38.28
C LYS A 195 -9.29 19.13 37.53
N LEU A 196 -10.21 19.83 36.86
CA LEU A 196 -10.00 21.15 36.29
C LEU A 196 -9.80 22.17 37.41
N GLN A 197 -8.60 22.28 37.96
CA GLN A 197 -8.21 23.26 38.94
C GLN A 197 -7.00 24.04 38.47
N GLY A 198 -7.10 25.36 38.28
CA GLY A 198 -6.03 26.23 37.87
C GLY A 198 -5.87 26.35 36.34
N GLU A 199 -4.65 26.64 35.89
CA GLU A 199 -4.36 26.73 34.47
C GLU A 199 -4.46 25.37 33.77
N VAL A 200 -5.20 25.33 32.67
CA VAL A 200 -5.32 24.13 31.83
C VAL A 200 -4.03 23.95 31.05
N PRO A 201 -3.37 22.79 31.12
CA PRO A 201 -2.17 22.54 30.35
C PRO A 201 -2.44 22.70 28.85
N GLN A 202 -1.57 23.40 28.15
CA GLN A 202 -1.63 23.48 26.71
C GLN A 202 -1.22 22.14 26.10
N ILE A 203 -2.07 21.59 25.23
CA ILE A 203 -1.76 20.38 24.48
C ILE A 203 -0.67 20.72 23.48
N GLU A 204 0.43 19.96 23.46
CA GLU A 204 1.50 20.16 22.50
C GLU A 204 0.97 20.09 21.05
N VAL A 205 1.36 21.06 20.24
CA VAL A 205 0.94 21.18 18.83
C VAL A 205 1.31 19.91 18.03
N THR A 206 2.41 19.27 18.39
CA THR A 206 2.88 18.01 17.79
C THR A 206 1.95 16.84 18.04
N ARG A 207 1.19 16.85 19.14
CA ARG A 207 0.25 15.80 19.51
C ARG A 207 -1.10 15.95 18.80
N PHE A 208 -1.41 17.15 18.30
CA PHE A 208 -2.58 17.48 17.51
C PHE A 208 -2.16 18.00 16.12
N PRO A 209 -1.53 17.19 15.26
CA PRO A 209 -1.17 17.64 13.93
C PRO A 209 -2.41 17.99 13.10
N ARG A 210 -2.33 19.06 12.32
CA ARG A 210 -3.40 19.45 11.40
C ARG A 210 -3.36 18.56 10.14
N PRO A 211 -4.53 18.32 9.46
CA PRO A 211 -5.85 18.84 9.75
C PRO A 211 -6.70 17.96 10.70
N ALA A 212 -6.40 16.68 10.90
CA ALA A 212 -7.20 15.77 11.71
C ALA A 212 -6.32 15.04 12.73
N SER A 213 -6.31 15.53 13.96
CA SER A 213 -5.67 14.83 15.07
C SER A 213 -6.52 13.66 15.55
N PRO A 214 -5.97 12.43 15.75
CA PRO A 214 -6.68 11.33 16.40
C PRO A 214 -7.20 11.69 17.79
N LEU A 215 -6.55 12.62 18.48
CA LEU A 215 -6.93 13.09 19.82
C LEU A 215 -8.19 13.97 19.84
N GLN A 216 -8.63 14.47 18.70
CA GLN A 216 -9.90 15.22 18.65
C GLN A 216 -11.09 14.30 18.92
N ASP A 217 -11.08 13.10 18.37
CA ASP A 217 -12.10 12.09 18.66
C ASP A 217 -12.05 11.63 20.11
N VAL A 218 -10.86 11.49 20.68
CA VAL A 218 -10.68 11.21 22.11
C VAL A 218 -11.26 12.32 22.98
N ALA A 219 -11.04 13.58 22.63
CA ALA A 219 -11.61 14.74 23.32
C ALA A 219 -13.13 14.74 23.29
N THR A 220 -13.74 14.35 22.16
CA THR A 220 -15.19 14.20 22.03
C THR A 220 -15.73 13.11 22.94
N ILE A 221 -15.08 11.96 23.05
CA ILE A 221 -15.48 10.85 23.92
C ILE A 221 -15.34 11.23 25.40
N ILE A 222 -14.28 11.93 25.78
CA ILE A 222 -14.02 12.38 27.14
C ILE A 222 -14.96 13.51 27.56
N GLY A 223 -15.35 14.36 26.60
CA GLY A 223 -16.32 15.43 26.80
C GLY A 223 -15.77 16.84 26.68
N SER A 224 -14.46 17.07 26.87
CA SER A 224 -13.83 18.37 26.66
C SER A 224 -12.34 18.28 26.32
N ARG A 225 -11.83 19.25 25.57
CA ARG A 225 -10.39 19.36 25.27
C ARG A 225 -9.56 19.66 26.51
N GLU A 226 -10.08 20.48 27.40
CA GLU A 226 -9.42 20.90 28.64
C GLU A 226 -9.24 19.69 29.57
N GLN A 227 -10.26 18.88 29.74
CA GLN A 227 -10.18 17.65 30.52
C GLN A 227 -9.22 16.64 29.91
N LEU A 228 -9.24 16.49 28.59
CA LEU A 228 -8.25 15.65 27.88
C LEU A 228 -6.84 16.14 28.12
N SER A 229 -6.57 17.45 28.09
CA SER A 229 -5.25 18.01 28.35
C SER A 229 -4.73 17.66 29.75
N VAL A 230 -5.58 17.77 30.76
CA VAL A 230 -5.25 17.36 32.13
C VAL A 230 -4.93 15.87 32.22
N LEU A 231 -5.78 15.04 31.61
CA LEU A 231 -5.58 13.60 31.58
C LEU A 231 -4.31 13.20 30.84
N LEU A 232 -3.97 13.86 29.73
CA LEU A 232 -2.75 13.59 28.96
C LEU A 232 -1.50 13.97 29.73
N GLN A 233 -1.53 15.08 30.46
CA GLN A 233 -0.40 15.46 31.32
C GLN A 233 -0.15 14.43 32.42
N LEU A 234 -1.19 14.00 33.10
CA LEU A 234 -1.11 12.95 34.13
C LEU A 234 -0.69 11.60 33.52
N TYR A 235 -1.18 11.27 32.33
CA TYR A 235 -0.83 10.08 31.58
C TYR A 235 0.69 10.04 31.26
N ASP A 236 1.23 11.10 30.69
CA ASP A 236 2.64 11.19 30.36
C ASP A 236 3.50 11.13 31.63
N ASN A 237 3.11 11.83 32.67
CA ASN A 237 3.81 11.82 33.95
C ASN A 237 3.81 10.43 34.60
N GLN A 238 2.67 9.75 34.60
CA GLN A 238 2.55 8.39 35.12
C GLN A 238 3.45 7.41 34.36
N LEU A 239 3.45 7.46 33.03
CA LEU A 239 4.30 6.61 32.21
C LEU A 239 5.80 6.84 32.43
N GLU A 240 6.18 8.10 32.65
CA GLU A 240 7.59 8.48 32.81
C GLU A 240 8.14 8.12 34.18
N HIS A 241 7.37 8.28 35.26
CA HIS A 241 7.86 8.21 36.63
C HIS A 241 7.29 7.06 37.47
N GLU A 242 6.01 6.73 37.30
CA GLU A 242 5.31 5.80 38.18
C GLU A 242 5.02 4.42 37.55
N GLY A 243 5.25 4.29 36.25
CA GLY A 243 5.03 3.03 35.54
C GLY A 243 3.54 2.67 35.32
N THR A 244 3.26 1.41 35.03
CA THR A 244 1.96 0.93 34.59
C THR A 244 1.23 0.05 35.62
N THR A 245 1.77 -0.10 36.82
CA THR A 245 1.21 -0.97 37.87
C THR A 245 -0.22 -0.53 38.24
N GLY A 246 -1.15 -1.47 38.26
CA GLY A 246 -2.56 -1.21 38.57
C GLY A 246 -3.35 -0.55 37.44
N TRP A 247 -2.78 -0.42 36.28
CA TRP A 247 -3.43 0.17 35.11
C TRP A 247 -3.83 -0.91 34.11
N GLU A 248 -4.83 -1.67 34.43
CA GLU A 248 -5.22 -2.89 33.71
C GLU A 248 -5.56 -2.67 32.24
N ASN A 249 -6.25 -1.58 31.90
CA ASN A 249 -6.61 -1.29 30.51
C ASN A 249 -5.40 -0.95 29.65
N LEU A 250 -4.42 -0.25 30.19
CA LEU A 250 -3.16 0.01 29.51
C LEU A 250 -2.30 -1.27 29.40
N LEU A 251 -2.24 -2.05 30.47
CA LEU A 251 -1.51 -3.32 30.48
C LEU A 251 -2.05 -4.31 29.46
N TRP A 252 -3.36 -4.30 29.21
CA TRP A 252 -3.96 -5.09 28.14
C TRP A 252 -3.42 -4.68 26.75
N VAL A 253 -3.30 -3.38 26.48
CA VAL A 253 -2.73 -2.89 25.23
C VAL A 253 -1.27 -3.31 25.10
N VAL A 254 -0.48 -3.13 26.14
CA VAL A 254 0.97 -3.43 26.14
C VAL A 254 1.26 -4.93 26.07
N ASN A 255 0.53 -5.74 26.80
CA ASN A 255 0.84 -7.16 27.01
C ASN A 255 0.02 -8.11 26.13
N GLN A 256 -1.09 -7.68 25.57
CA GLN A 256 -1.97 -8.53 24.75
C GLN A 256 -2.15 -7.97 23.33
N LEU A 257 -2.61 -6.73 23.18
CA LEU A 257 -2.86 -6.16 21.86
C LEU A 257 -1.58 -6.01 21.02
N LEU A 258 -0.56 -5.33 21.56
CA LEU A 258 0.70 -5.09 20.84
C LEU A 258 1.45 -6.38 20.49
N PRO A 259 1.66 -7.33 21.41
CA PRO A 259 2.30 -8.60 21.06
C PRO A 259 1.56 -9.37 19.99
N HIS A 260 0.23 -9.40 20.07
CA HIS A 260 -0.61 -10.09 19.08
C HIS A 260 -0.50 -9.45 17.69
N LEU A 261 -0.56 -8.11 17.60
CA LEU A 261 -0.37 -7.39 16.35
C LEU A 261 1.01 -7.61 15.75
N ILE A 262 2.05 -7.53 16.57
CA ILE A 262 3.44 -7.71 16.14
C ILE A 262 3.68 -9.14 15.65
N GLU A 263 3.13 -10.13 16.32
CA GLU A 263 3.18 -11.53 15.86
C GLU A 263 2.45 -11.70 14.53
N THR A 264 1.29 -11.08 14.38
CA THR A 264 0.51 -11.14 13.14
C THR A 264 1.29 -10.55 11.96
N VAL A 265 1.88 -9.37 12.11
CA VAL A 265 2.67 -8.76 11.02
C VAL A 265 3.97 -9.51 10.71
N GLY A 266 4.51 -10.24 11.67
CA GLY A 266 5.67 -11.10 11.49
C GLY A 266 5.43 -12.31 10.57
N LYS A 267 4.18 -12.63 10.27
CA LYS A 267 3.77 -13.72 9.37
C LYS A 267 3.40 -13.23 7.96
N ILE A 268 3.32 -11.92 7.74
CA ILE A 268 2.88 -11.33 6.48
C ILE A 268 4.05 -11.21 5.52
N ASN A 269 3.86 -11.65 4.28
CA ASN A 269 4.79 -11.43 3.19
C ASN A 269 4.66 -10.01 2.64
N VAL A 270 5.76 -9.41 2.23
CA VAL A 270 5.82 -8.03 1.71
C VAL A 270 5.29 -7.86 0.28
N THR A 271 4.81 -8.92 -0.34
CA THR A 271 4.26 -8.88 -1.70
C THR A 271 2.99 -8.04 -1.83
N SER A 272 2.20 -7.93 -0.77
CA SER A 272 1.02 -7.05 -0.73
C SER A 272 1.38 -5.67 -0.19
N THR A 273 1.55 -4.71 -1.09
CA THR A 273 1.85 -3.31 -0.72
C THR A 273 0.71 -2.63 0.01
N SER A 274 -0.55 -2.94 -0.32
CA SER A 274 -1.72 -2.37 0.36
C SER A 274 -1.83 -2.88 1.79
N CYS A 275 -1.54 -4.14 2.04
CA CYS A 275 -1.51 -4.74 3.37
C CYS A 275 -0.45 -4.07 4.26
N VAL A 276 0.77 -3.92 3.75
CA VAL A 276 1.86 -3.20 4.44
C VAL A 276 1.46 -1.77 4.76
N HIS A 277 0.89 -1.06 3.80
CA HIS A 277 0.43 0.31 3.97
C HIS A 277 -0.64 0.44 5.05
N ASP A 278 -1.66 -0.41 5.04
CA ASP A 278 -2.76 -0.39 6.01
C ASP A 278 -2.28 -0.66 7.44
N PHE A 279 -1.42 -1.65 7.64
CA PHE A 279 -0.81 -1.91 8.94
C PHE A 279 0.11 -0.79 9.41
N SER A 280 0.88 -0.22 8.51
CA SER A 280 1.74 0.93 8.81
C SER A 280 0.92 2.13 9.29
N ARG A 281 -0.18 2.43 8.63
CA ARG A 281 -1.10 3.49 9.04
C ARG A 281 -1.75 3.20 10.39
N TYR A 282 -2.13 1.96 10.65
CA TYR A 282 -2.70 1.56 11.93
C TYR A 282 -1.71 1.81 13.08
N PHE A 283 -0.48 1.33 12.96
CA PHE A 283 0.55 1.56 13.97
C PHE A 283 0.90 3.03 14.13
N TRP A 284 0.98 3.77 13.03
CA TRP A 284 1.21 5.21 13.07
C TRP A 284 0.14 5.95 13.88
N ARG A 285 -1.13 5.65 13.63
CA ARG A 285 -2.24 6.25 14.38
C ARG A 285 -2.25 5.81 15.84
N LEU A 286 -2.01 4.56 16.11
CA LEU A 286 -1.90 4.05 17.47
C LEU A 286 -0.80 4.78 18.26
N CYS A 287 0.40 4.85 17.71
CA CYS A 287 1.55 5.50 18.35
C CYS A 287 1.36 7.01 18.49
N ARG A 288 0.80 7.67 17.49
CA ARG A 288 0.46 9.10 17.58
C ARG A 288 -0.60 9.39 18.63
N THR A 289 -1.59 8.54 18.77
CA THR A 289 -2.65 8.70 19.77
C THR A 289 -2.13 8.44 21.19
N PHE A 290 -1.42 7.34 21.39
CA PHE A 290 -0.88 6.98 22.71
C PHE A 290 0.35 7.81 23.14
N GLY A 291 0.97 8.52 22.23
CA GLY A 291 2.00 9.50 22.50
C GLY A 291 3.43 8.98 22.43
N LYS A 292 4.37 9.92 22.50
CA LYS A 292 5.80 9.66 22.30
C LYS A 292 6.40 8.78 23.39
N ILE A 293 6.07 9.00 24.65
CA ILE A 293 6.59 8.23 25.78
C ILE A 293 6.14 6.77 25.67
N PHE A 294 4.85 6.54 25.41
CA PHE A 294 4.31 5.22 25.18
C PHE A 294 5.00 4.51 24.01
N THR A 295 5.15 5.20 22.88
CA THR A 295 5.81 4.67 21.69
C THR A 295 7.24 4.25 21.98
N ASN A 296 8.02 5.11 22.65
CA ASN A 296 9.43 4.85 22.95
C ASN A 296 9.64 3.77 24.01
N THR A 297 8.74 3.67 25.00
CA THR A 297 8.92 2.76 26.14
C THR A 297 8.16 1.44 26.01
N LYS A 298 7.10 1.39 25.23
CA LYS A 298 6.20 0.21 25.14
C LYS A 298 6.13 -0.42 23.73
N VAL A 299 6.19 0.39 22.68
CA VAL A 299 6.05 -0.12 21.30
C VAL A 299 7.40 -0.46 20.69
N LYS A 300 8.32 0.50 20.64
CA LYS A 300 9.65 0.30 20.05
C LYS A 300 10.43 -0.87 20.68
N PRO A 301 10.46 -1.06 22.01
CA PRO A 301 11.17 -2.19 22.61
C PRO A 301 10.64 -3.55 22.17
N GLN A 302 9.34 -3.70 21.98
CA GLN A 302 8.73 -4.97 21.53
C GLN A 302 9.12 -5.30 20.09
N PHE A 303 9.16 -4.30 19.20
CA PHE A 303 9.67 -4.49 17.84
C PHE A 303 11.16 -4.76 17.82
N GLN A 304 11.94 -4.03 18.60
CA GLN A 304 13.40 -4.19 18.66
C GLN A 304 13.80 -5.58 19.16
N GLU A 305 13.08 -6.15 20.10
CA GLU A 305 13.33 -7.51 20.58
C GLU A 305 13.19 -8.56 19.48
N ILE A 306 12.16 -8.44 18.64
CA ILE A 306 11.92 -9.37 17.52
C ILE A 306 12.86 -9.06 16.36
N LEU A 307 13.09 -7.78 16.08
CA LEU A 307 13.96 -7.31 14.99
C LEU A 307 15.44 -7.26 15.38
N ARG A 308 15.87 -8.05 16.35
CA ARG A 308 17.30 -8.19 16.67
C ARG A 308 18.05 -8.58 15.39
N LEU A 309 19.10 -7.84 15.10
CA LEU A 309 19.98 -8.05 13.96
C LEU A 309 20.95 -9.19 14.25
N SER A 310 20.41 -10.38 14.50
CA SER A 310 21.14 -11.62 14.78
C SER A 310 20.89 -12.62 13.65
N GLU A 311 21.71 -13.64 13.56
CA GLU A 311 21.53 -14.75 12.61
C GLU A 311 20.18 -15.45 12.75
N GLU A 312 19.59 -15.44 13.96
CA GLU A 312 18.26 -16.00 14.23
C GLU A 312 17.12 -15.21 13.59
N ALA A 313 17.28 -13.89 13.41
CA ALA A 313 16.29 -13.04 12.77
C ALA A 313 16.26 -13.21 11.24
N VAL A 314 17.32 -13.76 10.66
CA VAL A 314 17.46 -14.10 9.25
C VAL A 314 17.67 -15.59 9.14
N ASP A 315 16.64 -16.34 8.78
CA ASP A 315 16.76 -17.77 8.53
C ASP A 315 17.35 -18.01 7.13
N VAL A 316 18.68 -18.18 7.09
CA VAL A 316 19.43 -18.43 5.87
C VAL A 316 19.27 -19.88 5.38
N SER A 317 18.88 -20.81 6.27
CA SER A 317 18.74 -22.24 5.94
C SER A 317 17.43 -22.56 5.23
N ALA A 318 16.40 -21.73 5.39
CA ALA A 318 15.13 -21.89 4.70
C ALA A 318 15.20 -21.23 3.32
N THR A 319 14.97 -22.00 2.30
CA THR A 319 14.68 -21.48 0.96
C THR A 319 13.60 -20.42 1.05
N ALA A 320 13.92 -19.15 0.80
CA ALA A 320 13.02 -18.01 0.77
C ALA A 320 12.74 -17.26 2.11
N GLY A 321 13.71 -17.15 2.97
CA GLY A 321 13.68 -16.15 4.05
C GLY A 321 12.46 -16.20 4.97
N ASN A 322 12.47 -17.15 5.92
CA ASN A 322 11.43 -17.23 6.95
C ASN A 322 11.71 -16.33 8.17
N GLY A 323 12.85 -15.64 8.21
CA GLY A 323 13.21 -14.73 9.29
C GLY A 323 12.36 -13.47 9.31
N VAL A 324 12.17 -12.89 10.49
CA VAL A 324 11.36 -11.66 10.69
C VAL A 324 11.86 -10.49 9.85
N LEU A 325 13.18 -10.38 9.65
CA LEU A 325 13.77 -9.32 8.81
C LEU A 325 13.38 -9.40 7.32
N THR A 326 12.87 -10.52 6.87
CA THR A 326 12.38 -10.70 5.49
C THR A 326 10.88 -10.46 5.35
N LYS A 327 10.18 -10.25 6.44
CA LYS A 327 8.72 -10.10 6.51
C LYS A 327 8.29 -8.63 6.56
N ALA A 328 6.98 -8.41 6.54
CA ALA A 328 6.36 -7.10 6.59
C ALA A 328 6.63 -6.32 7.89
N THR A 329 7.13 -6.97 8.93
CA THR A 329 7.53 -6.32 10.18
C THR A 329 8.51 -5.17 9.95
N VAL A 330 9.46 -5.33 9.04
CA VAL A 330 10.47 -4.29 8.72
C VAL A 330 9.83 -3.03 8.14
N PRO A 331 9.08 -3.07 7.01
CA PRO A 331 8.46 -1.85 6.49
C PRO A 331 7.39 -1.28 7.42
N ILE A 332 6.63 -2.11 8.12
CA ILE A 332 5.62 -1.64 9.08
C ILE A 332 6.27 -0.91 10.26
N TYR A 333 7.35 -1.44 10.81
CA TYR A 333 8.09 -0.76 11.87
C TYR A 333 8.72 0.55 11.39
N ALA A 334 9.41 0.52 10.24
CA ALA A 334 10.07 1.69 9.68
C ALA A 334 9.07 2.81 9.34
N THR A 335 7.97 2.49 8.66
CA THR A 335 7.02 3.48 8.15
C THR A 335 5.86 3.76 9.09
N GLY A 336 5.52 2.84 9.96
CA GLY A 336 4.42 2.99 10.91
C GLY A 336 4.86 3.53 12.27
N VAL A 337 5.95 3.02 12.82
CA VAL A 337 6.39 3.35 14.18
C VAL A 337 7.49 4.42 14.19
N LEU A 338 8.55 4.23 13.41
CA LEU A 338 9.70 5.13 13.43
C LEU A 338 9.44 6.50 12.78
N THR A 339 8.38 6.62 11.98
CA THR A 339 7.96 7.88 11.34
C THR A 339 6.98 8.69 12.18
N CYS A 340 6.53 8.19 13.32
CA CYS A 340 5.52 8.87 14.14
C CYS A 340 5.96 10.24 14.60
N TYR A 341 7.24 10.40 14.89
CA TYR A 341 7.85 11.64 15.36
C TYR A 341 9.08 11.96 14.52
N ASN A 342 9.31 13.26 14.26
CA ASN A 342 10.28 13.75 13.29
C ASN A 342 11.40 14.61 13.92
N GLN A 343 11.67 14.43 15.19
CA GLN A 343 12.81 15.08 15.81
C GLN A 343 14.13 14.44 15.33
N GLU A 344 15.24 15.10 15.55
CA GLU A 344 16.54 14.64 15.08
C GLU A 344 16.89 13.22 15.57
N GLU A 345 16.57 12.94 16.83
CA GLU A 345 16.78 11.61 17.43
C GLU A 345 15.95 10.52 16.75
N ASP A 346 14.69 10.84 16.41
CA ASP A 346 13.78 9.91 15.73
C ASP A 346 14.28 9.62 14.31
N ARG A 347 14.76 10.63 13.60
CA ARG A 347 15.33 10.49 12.26
C ARG A 347 16.62 9.67 12.28
N LYS A 348 17.48 9.88 13.25
CA LYS A 348 18.72 9.07 13.44
C LYS A 348 18.39 7.61 13.71
N LEU A 349 17.36 7.33 14.49
CA LEU A 349 16.94 5.96 14.77
C LEU A 349 16.44 5.27 13.51
N LEU A 350 15.64 5.93 12.68
CA LEU A 350 15.16 5.40 11.41
C LEU A 350 16.31 5.16 10.44
N VAL A 351 17.23 6.08 10.31
CA VAL A 351 18.43 5.93 9.46
C VAL A 351 19.25 4.73 9.92
N GLY A 352 19.58 4.64 11.20
CA GLY A 352 20.34 3.53 11.77
C GLY A 352 19.67 2.18 11.57
N PHE A 353 18.36 2.11 11.75
CA PHE A 353 17.57 0.89 11.52
C PHE A 353 17.65 0.43 10.06
N LEU A 354 17.43 1.32 9.10
CA LEU A 354 17.50 0.99 7.68
C LEU A 354 18.91 0.60 7.24
N GLU A 355 19.93 1.26 7.73
CA GLU A 355 21.35 0.90 7.49
C GLU A 355 21.66 -0.51 8.00
N ASP A 356 21.24 -0.83 9.22
CA ASP A 356 21.45 -2.15 9.83
C ASP A 356 20.72 -3.25 9.11
N VAL A 357 19.46 -3.03 8.72
CA VAL A 357 18.68 -3.99 7.92
C VAL A 357 19.34 -4.22 6.55
N MET A 358 19.74 -3.15 5.88
CA MET A 358 20.43 -3.24 4.58
C MET A 358 21.70 -4.07 4.69
N THR A 359 22.52 -3.81 5.68
CA THR A 359 23.77 -4.52 5.93
C THR A 359 23.52 -5.99 6.24
N THR A 360 22.60 -6.29 7.16
CA THR A 360 22.32 -7.66 7.61
C THR A 360 21.73 -8.50 6.48
N LEU A 361 20.75 -8.00 5.76
CA LEU A 361 20.15 -8.72 4.63
C LEU A 361 21.15 -8.93 3.49
N SER A 362 21.97 -7.95 3.20
CA SER A 362 22.98 -8.04 2.14
C SER A 362 24.05 -9.08 2.47
N LEU A 363 24.61 -9.04 3.66
CA LEU A 363 25.67 -9.96 4.09
C LEU A 363 25.18 -11.40 4.26
N SER A 364 23.91 -11.59 4.60
CA SER A 364 23.28 -12.90 4.76
C SER A 364 22.73 -13.48 3.45
N HIS A 365 22.85 -12.78 2.33
CA HIS A 365 22.24 -13.15 1.05
C HIS A 365 20.73 -13.37 1.12
N ALA A 366 20.07 -12.73 2.07
CA ALA A 366 18.63 -12.82 2.27
C ALA A 366 17.85 -12.03 1.20
N PRO A 367 16.56 -12.36 0.96
CA PRO A 367 15.71 -11.54 0.11
C PRO A 367 15.63 -10.08 0.60
N LEU A 368 15.69 -9.15 -0.34
CA LEU A 368 15.69 -7.70 -0.05
C LEU A 368 14.30 -7.08 -0.08
N ASP A 369 13.25 -7.88 -0.24
CA ASP A 369 11.88 -7.39 -0.46
C ASP A 369 11.36 -6.53 0.69
N SER A 370 11.69 -6.86 1.93
CA SER A 370 11.32 -6.05 3.11
C SER A 370 11.98 -4.66 3.09
N LEU A 371 13.25 -4.59 2.73
CA LEU A 371 13.96 -3.32 2.56
C LEU A 371 13.39 -2.50 1.40
N LYS A 372 13.13 -3.14 0.27
CA LYS A 372 12.50 -2.51 -0.90
C LYS A 372 11.13 -1.94 -0.55
N ALA A 373 10.30 -2.69 0.14
CA ALA A 373 8.99 -2.23 0.59
C ALA A 373 9.10 -1.00 1.51
N SER A 374 10.08 -0.97 2.41
CA SER A 374 10.36 0.18 3.27
C SER A 374 10.74 1.43 2.47
N PHE A 375 11.61 1.28 1.48
CA PHE A 375 12.02 2.39 0.60
C PHE A 375 10.88 2.90 -0.27
N VAL A 376 10.04 2.03 -0.80
CA VAL A 376 8.86 2.41 -1.59
C VAL A 376 7.86 3.21 -0.74
N GLU A 377 7.54 2.73 0.45
CA GLU A 377 6.61 3.43 1.36
C GLU A 377 7.16 4.78 1.82
N LEU A 378 8.39 4.85 2.26
CA LEU A 378 9.03 6.10 2.68
C LEU A 378 9.24 7.06 1.52
N GLY A 379 9.63 6.55 0.37
CA GLY A 379 9.89 7.33 -0.85
C GLY A 379 8.64 8.01 -1.44
N ALA A 380 7.45 7.55 -1.10
CA ALA A 380 6.20 8.20 -1.48
C ALA A 380 6.03 9.59 -0.83
N ASN A 381 6.72 9.86 0.28
CA ASN A 381 6.73 11.15 0.94
C ASN A 381 8.05 11.89 0.67
N PRO A 382 8.03 13.05 -0.03
CA PRO A 382 9.24 13.82 -0.33
C PRO A 382 10.06 14.24 0.90
N ALA A 383 9.45 14.38 2.06
CA ALA A 383 10.12 14.72 3.30
C ALA A 383 11.18 13.69 3.74
N TYR A 384 11.08 12.44 3.26
CA TYR A 384 12.02 11.37 3.57
C TYR A 384 13.09 11.14 2.51
N HIS A 385 13.06 11.84 1.39
CA HIS A 385 14.03 11.63 0.30
C HIS A 385 15.48 11.88 0.75
N GLU A 386 15.74 12.96 1.47
CA GLU A 386 17.06 13.24 2.01
C GLU A 386 17.54 12.15 3.00
N LEU A 387 16.64 11.68 3.85
CA LEU A 387 16.92 10.61 4.80
C LEU A 387 17.28 9.30 4.08
N LEU A 388 16.52 8.94 3.07
CA LEU A 388 16.77 7.74 2.25
C LEU A 388 18.11 7.84 1.51
N LEU A 389 18.45 9.02 1.00
CA LEU A 389 19.75 9.24 0.37
C LEU A 389 20.91 9.10 1.36
N THR A 390 20.72 9.50 2.61
CA THR A 390 21.71 9.30 3.68
C THR A 390 21.94 7.80 3.94
N VAL A 391 20.88 7.02 4.01
CA VAL A 391 20.96 5.55 4.14
C VAL A 391 21.69 4.92 2.95
N LEU A 392 21.34 5.33 1.76
CA LEU A 392 21.97 4.79 0.54
C LEU A 392 23.44 5.19 0.42
N TRP A 393 23.80 6.39 0.83
CA TRP A 393 25.20 6.82 0.86
C TRP A 393 26.05 5.96 1.79
N TYR A 394 25.53 5.59 2.95
CA TYR A 394 26.17 4.60 3.82
C TYR A 394 26.45 3.29 3.06
N GLY A 395 25.50 2.80 2.29
CA GLY A 395 25.67 1.61 1.46
C GLY A 395 26.68 1.80 0.33
N VAL A 396 26.70 2.97 -0.32
CA VAL A 396 27.63 3.29 -1.42
C VAL A 396 29.09 3.24 -0.97
N VAL A 397 29.40 3.71 0.21
CA VAL A 397 30.76 3.75 0.76
C VAL A 397 31.10 2.54 1.65
N HIS A 398 30.22 1.56 1.73
CA HIS A 398 30.43 0.37 2.56
C HIS A 398 31.59 -0.49 2.05
N THR A 399 32.29 -1.13 2.94
CA THR A 399 33.44 -2.00 2.60
C THR A 399 33.03 -3.27 1.85
N SER A 400 31.83 -3.80 2.11
CA SER A 400 31.32 -5.00 1.42
C SER A 400 30.69 -4.67 0.07
N ALA A 401 31.09 -5.38 -0.95
CA ALA A 401 30.49 -5.29 -2.30
C ALA A 401 28.99 -5.68 -2.29
N LEU A 402 28.59 -6.62 -1.44
CA LEU A 402 27.18 -7.03 -1.29
C LEU A 402 26.30 -5.88 -0.87
N VAL A 403 26.75 -5.08 0.08
CA VAL A 403 26.02 -3.89 0.55
C VAL A 403 26.01 -2.79 -0.52
N ARG A 404 27.12 -2.58 -1.23
CA ARG A 404 27.17 -1.62 -2.35
C ARG A 404 26.22 -2.02 -3.48
N CYS A 405 26.13 -3.30 -3.82
CA CYS A 405 25.14 -3.81 -4.78
C CYS A 405 23.70 -3.50 -4.35
N THR A 406 23.40 -3.73 -3.11
CA THR A 406 22.06 -3.45 -2.55
C THR A 406 21.75 -1.96 -2.65
N ALA A 407 22.67 -1.09 -2.28
CA ALA A 407 22.51 0.35 -2.39
C ALA A 407 22.24 0.79 -3.84
N ALA A 408 23.00 0.25 -4.80
CA ALA A 408 22.80 0.54 -6.22
C ALA A 408 21.39 0.16 -6.70
N ARG A 409 20.88 -0.99 -6.27
CA ARG A 409 19.53 -1.45 -6.63
C ARG A 409 18.43 -0.63 -5.97
N MET A 410 18.64 -0.12 -4.76
CA MET A 410 17.64 0.70 -4.06
C MET A 410 17.44 2.08 -4.71
N PHE A 411 18.46 2.64 -5.36
CA PHE A 411 18.30 3.92 -6.08
C PHE A 411 17.19 3.87 -7.14
N GLU A 412 17.01 2.76 -7.82
CA GLU A 412 15.91 2.57 -8.79
C GLU A 412 14.54 2.88 -8.18
N LEU A 413 14.33 2.46 -6.94
CA LEU A 413 13.03 2.57 -6.27
C LEU A 413 12.69 4.01 -5.86
N ILE A 414 13.68 4.82 -5.52
CA ILE A 414 13.46 6.17 -4.98
C ILE A 414 13.53 7.27 -6.04
N VAL A 415 14.12 7.02 -7.18
CA VAL A 415 14.25 8.02 -8.27
C VAL A 415 12.89 8.49 -8.77
N ARG A 416 11.91 7.59 -8.86
CA ARG A 416 10.55 7.96 -9.24
C ARG A 416 9.93 8.88 -8.19
N GLY A 417 9.49 10.06 -8.60
CA GLY A 417 8.90 11.05 -7.71
C GLY A 417 9.89 11.93 -6.95
N MET A 418 11.19 11.70 -7.10
CA MET A 418 12.22 12.56 -6.53
C MET A 418 12.44 13.81 -7.38
N ASN A 419 12.77 14.93 -6.73
CA ASN A 419 13.12 16.18 -7.41
C ASN A 419 14.37 15.99 -8.30
N GLU A 420 14.31 16.47 -9.53
CA GLU A 420 15.40 16.33 -10.50
C GLU A 420 16.71 16.98 -10.05
N ALA A 421 16.64 18.11 -9.32
CA ALA A 421 17.83 18.74 -8.76
C ALA A 421 18.51 17.83 -7.72
N LEU A 422 17.75 17.10 -6.95
CA LEU A 422 18.25 16.15 -5.96
C LEU A 422 18.84 14.91 -6.64
N ILE A 423 18.24 14.43 -7.71
CA ILE A 423 18.77 13.34 -8.55
C ILE A 423 20.12 13.76 -9.12
N ASP A 424 20.20 14.95 -9.68
CA ASP A 424 21.45 15.48 -10.27
C ASP A 424 22.58 15.64 -9.24
N LYS A 425 22.26 16.13 -8.04
CA LYS A 425 23.26 16.41 -7.00
C LYS A 425 23.67 15.18 -6.19
N ARG A 426 22.76 14.26 -5.95
CA ARG A 426 22.97 13.19 -4.96
C ARG A 426 22.94 11.79 -5.59
N VAL A 427 22.00 11.52 -6.46
CA VAL A 427 21.80 10.18 -7.04
C VAL A 427 22.79 9.90 -8.17
N ALA A 428 22.84 10.77 -9.16
CA ALA A 428 23.72 10.57 -10.31
C ALA A 428 25.22 10.46 -9.95
N PRO A 429 25.80 11.31 -9.07
CA PRO A 429 27.16 11.14 -8.63
C PRO A 429 27.43 9.82 -7.91
N ALA A 430 26.50 9.38 -7.06
CA ALA A 430 26.62 8.10 -6.36
C ALA A 430 26.60 6.91 -7.32
N LEU A 431 25.71 6.91 -8.29
CA LEU A 431 25.63 5.87 -9.32
C LEU A 431 26.85 5.86 -10.24
N VAL A 432 27.38 7.01 -10.61
CA VAL A 432 28.63 7.11 -11.40
C VAL A 432 29.80 6.53 -10.61
N THR A 433 29.89 6.80 -9.34
CA THR A 433 30.90 6.19 -8.45
C THR A 433 30.77 4.67 -8.43
N LEU A 434 29.57 4.15 -8.25
CA LEU A 434 29.31 2.71 -8.24
C LEU A 434 29.50 2.05 -9.61
N SER A 435 29.26 2.77 -10.69
CA SER A 435 29.51 2.26 -12.06
C SER A 435 30.99 2.06 -12.39
N SER A 436 31.86 2.64 -11.60
CA SER A 436 33.33 2.48 -11.68
C SER A 436 33.90 1.63 -10.54
N ASP A 437 33.07 0.91 -9.82
CA ASP A 437 33.47 0.04 -8.70
C ASP A 437 34.41 -1.06 -9.16
N LEU A 438 35.29 -1.51 -8.27
CA LEU A 438 36.21 -2.60 -8.55
C LEU A 438 35.48 -3.92 -8.78
N GLU A 439 34.35 -4.12 -8.12
CA GLU A 439 33.55 -5.33 -8.24
C GLU A 439 32.54 -5.22 -9.40
N PHE A 440 32.60 -6.17 -10.31
CA PHE A 440 31.74 -6.21 -11.49
C PHE A 440 30.24 -6.27 -11.14
N SER A 441 29.88 -7.04 -10.11
CA SER A 441 28.50 -7.14 -9.63
C SER A 441 27.91 -5.79 -9.19
N VAL A 442 28.73 -4.92 -8.59
CA VAL A 442 28.32 -3.56 -8.21
C VAL A 442 28.07 -2.70 -9.44
N ARG A 443 28.96 -2.77 -10.44
CA ARG A 443 28.79 -2.02 -11.69
C ARG A 443 27.49 -2.39 -12.40
N ILE A 444 27.17 -3.65 -12.53
CA ILE A 444 25.90 -4.13 -13.14
C ILE A 444 24.69 -3.63 -12.35
N ALA A 445 24.75 -3.64 -11.03
CA ALA A 445 23.64 -3.25 -10.18
C ALA A 445 23.19 -1.79 -10.36
N THR A 446 24.01 -0.94 -10.97
CA THR A 446 23.68 0.47 -11.28
C THR A 446 22.76 0.63 -12.51
N ILE A 447 22.72 -0.33 -13.39
CA ILE A 447 22.03 -0.22 -14.69
C ILE A 447 20.53 0.06 -14.54
N PRO A 448 19.77 -0.65 -13.71
CA PRO A 448 18.34 -0.37 -13.53
C PRO A 448 18.05 1.06 -13.07
N ALA A 449 18.86 1.60 -12.17
CA ALA A 449 18.71 2.97 -11.68
C ALA A 449 19.00 4.02 -12.77
N PHE A 450 20.04 3.82 -13.58
CA PHE A 450 20.29 4.66 -14.74
C PHE A 450 19.12 4.64 -15.73
N GLY A 451 18.56 3.47 -15.99
CA GLY A 451 17.38 3.33 -16.83
C GLY A 451 16.18 4.10 -16.29
N THR A 452 15.91 4.04 -15.00
CA THR A 452 14.80 4.79 -14.37
C THR A 452 15.03 6.29 -14.45
N ILE A 453 16.26 6.78 -14.33
CA ILE A 453 16.58 8.19 -14.58
C ILE A 453 16.24 8.58 -16.02
N MET A 454 16.61 7.76 -17.00
CA MET A 454 16.29 8.02 -18.42
C MET A 454 14.78 8.07 -18.68
N GLU A 455 13.99 7.33 -17.92
CA GLU A 455 12.53 7.29 -18.04
C GLU A 455 11.84 8.50 -17.38
N THR A 456 12.37 9.00 -16.28
CA THR A 456 11.64 9.92 -15.39
C THR A 456 12.14 11.37 -15.45
N VAL A 457 13.41 11.60 -15.76
CA VAL A 457 14.04 12.93 -15.76
C VAL A 457 13.84 13.63 -17.10
N THR A 458 13.67 14.94 -17.05
CA THR A 458 13.52 15.80 -18.24
C THR A 458 14.74 16.68 -18.53
N GLN A 459 15.63 16.86 -17.54
CA GLN A 459 16.82 17.70 -17.64
C GLN A 459 17.84 17.10 -18.64
N ARG A 460 18.06 17.80 -19.73
CA ARG A 460 18.85 17.30 -20.88
C ARG A 460 20.30 16.95 -20.52
N GLU A 461 20.98 17.77 -19.73
CA GLU A 461 22.37 17.51 -19.32
C GLU A 461 22.51 16.25 -18.48
N LEU A 462 21.57 16.01 -17.58
CA LEU A 462 21.56 14.80 -16.75
C LEU A 462 21.30 13.56 -17.61
N LEU A 463 20.35 13.63 -18.53
CA LEU A 463 20.04 12.54 -19.47
C LEU A 463 21.25 12.18 -20.34
N GLU A 464 21.97 13.17 -20.85
CA GLU A 464 23.19 12.92 -21.66
C GLU A 464 24.30 12.25 -20.83
N ARG A 465 24.51 12.68 -19.59
CA ARG A 465 25.49 12.05 -18.70
C ARG A 465 25.14 10.58 -18.40
N VAL A 466 23.90 10.30 -18.10
CA VAL A 466 23.42 8.94 -17.81
C VAL A 466 23.49 8.07 -19.06
N LYS A 467 23.10 8.60 -20.22
CA LYS A 467 23.23 7.91 -21.50
C LYS A 467 24.69 7.54 -21.81
N MET A 468 25.63 8.43 -21.52
CA MET A 468 27.07 8.14 -21.69
C MET A 468 27.53 7.01 -20.77
N GLN A 469 27.02 6.92 -19.55
CA GLN A 469 27.33 5.80 -18.66
C GLN A 469 26.80 4.47 -19.20
N LEU A 470 25.57 4.45 -19.72
CA LEU A 470 25.00 3.26 -20.36
C LEU A 470 25.76 2.87 -21.63
N ALA A 471 26.16 3.85 -22.44
CA ALA A 471 26.99 3.64 -23.63
C ALA A 471 28.36 3.03 -23.27
N SER A 472 28.95 3.49 -22.18
CA SER A 472 30.21 2.95 -21.68
C SER A 472 30.14 1.44 -21.39
N PHE A 473 29.04 0.96 -20.81
CA PHE A 473 28.83 -0.47 -20.60
C PHE A 473 28.72 -1.28 -21.91
N LEU A 474 28.17 -0.67 -22.95
CA LEU A 474 27.96 -1.33 -24.25
C LEU A 474 29.19 -1.30 -25.14
N GLU A 475 30.00 -0.26 -25.04
CA GLU A 475 31.15 -0.01 -25.95
C GLU A 475 32.49 -0.53 -25.41
N ASP A 476 32.62 -0.69 -24.08
CA ASP A 476 33.86 -1.15 -23.46
C ASP A 476 34.14 -2.62 -23.83
N PRO A 477 35.31 -2.93 -24.42
CA PRO A 477 35.65 -4.30 -24.80
C PRO A 477 35.64 -5.30 -23.64
N GLN A 478 35.89 -4.87 -22.40
CA GLN A 478 35.88 -5.75 -21.23
C GLN A 478 34.52 -6.40 -20.96
N TYR A 479 33.44 -5.80 -21.47
CA TYR A 479 32.07 -6.28 -21.24
C TYR A 479 31.49 -7.07 -22.43
N HIS A 480 32.21 -7.27 -23.52
CA HIS A 480 31.67 -7.94 -24.72
C HIS A 480 31.19 -9.36 -24.46
N ASP A 481 31.84 -10.10 -23.58
CA ASP A 481 31.48 -11.48 -23.24
C ASP A 481 30.72 -11.62 -21.92
N GLN A 482 30.28 -10.50 -21.33
CA GLN A 482 29.60 -10.48 -20.04
C GLN A 482 28.10 -10.67 -20.21
N HIS A 483 27.66 -11.92 -20.08
CA HIS A 483 26.25 -12.32 -20.21
C HIS A 483 25.31 -11.58 -19.27
N SER A 484 25.63 -11.51 -17.98
CA SER A 484 24.80 -10.86 -16.95
C SER A 484 24.60 -9.36 -17.20
N LEU A 485 25.61 -8.69 -17.71
CA LEU A 485 25.53 -7.28 -18.11
C LEU A 485 24.52 -7.09 -19.25
N HIS A 486 24.64 -7.90 -20.30
CA HIS A 486 23.74 -7.82 -21.46
C HIS A 486 22.30 -8.10 -21.10
N VAL A 487 22.04 -9.09 -20.27
CA VAL A 487 20.69 -9.40 -19.74
C VAL A 487 20.12 -8.20 -18.99
N GLU A 488 20.89 -7.59 -18.11
CA GLU A 488 20.43 -6.45 -17.31
C GLU A 488 20.15 -5.22 -18.18
N ILE A 489 21.00 -4.92 -19.16
CA ILE A 489 20.78 -3.82 -20.09
C ILE A 489 19.53 -4.04 -20.93
N ILE A 490 19.34 -5.22 -21.49
CA ILE A 490 18.17 -5.54 -22.32
C ILE A 490 16.88 -5.44 -21.51
N LYS A 491 16.86 -5.98 -20.30
CA LYS A 491 15.72 -5.83 -19.38
C LYS A 491 15.39 -4.36 -19.12
N THR A 492 16.42 -3.57 -18.85
CA THR A 492 16.26 -2.14 -18.58
C THR A 492 15.72 -1.40 -19.79
N PHE A 493 16.23 -1.66 -20.98
CA PHE A 493 15.74 -1.05 -22.21
C PHE A 493 14.28 -1.41 -22.51
N GLY A 494 13.88 -2.66 -22.30
CA GLY A 494 12.50 -3.10 -22.47
C GLY A 494 11.54 -2.44 -21.47
N ARG A 495 11.99 -2.24 -20.24
CA ARG A 495 11.22 -1.60 -19.18
C ARG A 495 11.04 -0.10 -19.38
N VAL A 496 12.11 0.62 -19.69
CA VAL A 496 12.12 2.09 -19.75
C VAL A 496 11.88 2.66 -21.16
N GLY A 497 12.24 1.93 -22.19
CA GLY A 497 12.15 2.40 -23.59
C GLY A 497 10.79 2.94 -23.99
N PRO A 498 9.66 2.26 -23.68
CA PRO A 498 8.33 2.75 -24.04
C PRO A 498 7.95 4.08 -23.42
N ASN A 499 8.46 4.41 -22.25
CA ASN A 499 8.12 5.60 -21.50
C ASN A 499 9.21 6.68 -21.50
N ALA A 500 10.39 6.36 -22.01
CA ALA A 500 11.50 7.30 -22.13
C ALA A 500 11.28 8.32 -23.26
N GLU A 501 12.09 9.37 -23.29
CA GLU A 501 12.08 10.34 -24.37
C GLU A 501 12.25 9.61 -25.73
N PRO A 502 11.40 9.92 -26.74
CA PRO A 502 11.45 9.25 -28.05
C PRO A 502 12.85 9.26 -28.69
N ARG A 503 13.59 10.34 -28.50
CA ARG A 503 14.96 10.44 -29.02
C ARG A 503 15.90 9.40 -28.40
N PHE A 504 15.82 9.17 -27.10
CA PHE A 504 16.61 8.14 -26.44
C PHE A 504 16.26 6.75 -26.96
N ARG A 505 14.96 6.44 -27.08
CA ARG A 505 14.48 5.18 -27.65
C ARG A 505 14.99 4.98 -29.07
N ASP A 506 14.86 6.00 -29.93
CA ASP A 506 15.11 5.88 -31.37
C ASP A 506 16.60 5.89 -31.72
N GLU A 507 17.38 6.74 -31.06
CA GLU A 507 18.81 6.91 -31.38
C GLU A 507 19.72 5.99 -30.56
N PHE A 508 19.29 5.50 -29.44
CA PHE A 508 20.12 4.71 -28.54
C PHE A 508 19.60 3.29 -28.28
N VAL A 509 18.34 3.14 -27.83
CA VAL A 509 17.78 1.83 -27.45
C VAL A 509 17.65 0.91 -28.66
N LEU A 510 17.00 1.35 -29.72
CA LEU A 510 16.75 0.52 -30.91
C LEU A 510 18.05 0.09 -31.63
N PRO A 511 19.02 0.99 -31.88
CA PRO A 511 20.28 0.57 -32.49
C PRO A 511 21.09 -0.42 -31.64
N ASN A 512 21.09 -0.23 -30.32
CA ASN A 512 21.82 -1.14 -29.41
C ASN A 512 21.15 -2.49 -29.24
N LEU A 513 19.81 -2.56 -29.21
CA LEU A 513 19.09 -3.84 -29.24
C LEU A 513 19.39 -4.61 -30.53
N HIS A 514 19.44 -3.94 -31.66
CA HIS A 514 19.81 -4.55 -32.95
C HIS A 514 21.23 -5.13 -32.91
N LYS A 515 22.21 -4.38 -32.40
CA LYS A 515 23.59 -4.88 -32.23
C LYS A 515 23.64 -6.09 -31.28
N LEU A 516 22.90 -6.07 -30.19
CA LEU A 516 22.85 -7.18 -29.24
C LEU A 516 22.19 -8.42 -29.86
N ALA A 517 21.17 -8.25 -30.70
CA ALA A 517 20.55 -9.35 -31.44
C ALA A 517 21.51 -9.99 -32.43
N ILE A 518 22.30 -9.19 -33.15
CA ILE A 518 23.34 -9.68 -34.06
C ILE A 518 24.40 -10.46 -33.27
N SER A 519 24.92 -9.91 -32.18
CA SER A 519 25.92 -10.58 -31.35
C SER A 519 25.41 -11.90 -30.76
N ASN A 520 24.11 -11.98 -30.40
CA ASN A 520 23.54 -13.19 -29.85
C ASN A 520 23.48 -14.35 -30.85
N ASN A 521 23.36 -14.06 -32.16
CA ASN A 521 23.44 -15.09 -33.21
C ASN A 521 24.79 -15.80 -33.24
N GLN A 522 25.82 -15.16 -32.74
CA GLN A 522 27.21 -15.69 -32.71
C GLN A 522 27.53 -16.35 -31.35
N GLN A 523 26.63 -16.33 -30.39
CA GLN A 523 26.83 -16.94 -29.08
C GLN A 523 26.90 -18.47 -29.18
N ALA A 524 28.01 -19.04 -28.69
CA ALA A 524 28.27 -20.48 -28.80
C ALA A 524 27.54 -21.33 -27.73
N ILE A 525 27.15 -20.71 -26.62
CA ILE A 525 26.54 -21.41 -25.48
C ILE A 525 25.00 -21.26 -25.55
N ASP A 526 24.29 -22.34 -25.82
CA ASP A 526 22.84 -22.35 -26.05
C ASP A 526 22.02 -21.78 -24.88
N THR A 527 22.41 -22.04 -23.64
CA THR A 527 21.71 -21.52 -22.47
C THR A 527 21.80 -19.99 -22.36
N LYS A 528 22.99 -19.43 -22.58
CA LYS A 528 23.21 -17.98 -22.60
C LYS A 528 22.52 -17.31 -23.80
N ARG A 529 22.56 -17.97 -24.94
CA ARG A 529 21.90 -17.53 -26.17
C ARG A 529 20.38 -17.47 -25.98
N LEU A 530 19.79 -18.49 -25.33
CA LEU A 530 18.37 -18.53 -25.03
C LEU A 530 17.97 -17.43 -24.06
N ASP A 531 18.71 -17.22 -22.97
CA ASP A 531 18.42 -16.19 -21.99
C ASP A 531 18.39 -14.78 -22.62
N ILE A 532 19.38 -14.47 -23.43
CA ILE A 532 19.43 -13.18 -24.14
C ILE A 532 18.29 -13.09 -25.15
N ALA A 533 18.00 -14.15 -25.90
CA ALA A 533 16.92 -14.18 -26.87
C ALA A 533 15.54 -13.94 -26.21
N ILE A 534 15.28 -14.53 -25.07
CA ILE A 534 14.05 -14.30 -24.30
C ILE A 534 13.95 -12.84 -23.83
N GLN A 535 15.03 -12.27 -23.32
CA GLN A 535 15.06 -10.87 -22.89
C GLN A 535 14.87 -9.91 -24.07
N LEU A 536 15.49 -10.18 -25.21
CA LEU A 536 15.27 -9.42 -26.44
C LEU A 536 13.83 -9.51 -26.93
N PHE A 537 13.23 -10.68 -26.86
CA PHE A 537 11.82 -10.88 -27.20
C PHE A 537 10.90 -10.01 -26.33
N GLU A 538 11.09 -10.02 -25.02
CA GLU A 538 10.33 -9.19 -24.09
C GLU A 538 10.52 -7.68 -24.35
N ALA A 539 11.75 -7.26 -24.60
CA ALA A 539 12.08 -5.87 -24.93
C ALA A 539 11.42 -5.41 -26.24
N TYR A 540 11.54 -6.19 -27.30
CA TYR A 540 10.89 -5.88 -28.57
C TYR A 540 9.37 -5.91 -28.49
N SER A 541 8.80 -6.83 -27.71
CA SER A 541 7.37 -6.87 -27.46
C SER A 541 6.87 -5.61 -26.76
N ALA A 542 7.59 -5.12 -25.76
CA ALA A 542 7.27 -3.86 -25.09
C ALA A 542 7.37 -2.66 -26.04
N LEU A 543 8.43 -2.60 -26.85
CA LEU A 543 8.64 -1.51 -27.80
C LEU A 543 7.71 -1.55 -29.02
N SER A 544 7.13 -2.69 -29.35
CA SER A 544 6.17 -2.83 -30.47
C SER A 544 4.91 -1.97 -30.30
N CYS A 545 4.59 -1.60 -29.07
CA CYS A 545 3.46 -0.71 -28.74
C CYS A 545 3.78 0.77 -29.02
N CYS A 546 5.02 1.11 -29.29
CA CYS A 546 5.45 2.48 -29.55
C CYS A 546 5.33 2.85 -31.02
N PHE A 547 5.23 4.16 -31.28
CA PHE A 547 5.36 4.67 -32.64
C PHE A 547 6.83 4.65 -33.05
N ILE A 548 7.17 3.90 -34.10
CA ILE A 548 8.51 3.80 -34.67
C ILE A 548 8.46 4.30 -36.09
N SER A 549 9.37 5.22 -36.45
CA SER A 549 9.46 5.75 -37.81
C SER A 549 9.82 4.66 -38.84
N GLU A 550 9.46 4.85 -40.09
CA GLU A 550 9.74 3.89 -41.14
C GLU A 550 11.25 3.63 -41.29
N GLU A 551 12.06 4.67 -41.22
CA GLU A 551 13.52 4.54 -41.28
C GLU A 551 14.06 3.65 -40.17
N LEU A 552 13.64 3.85 -38.94
CA LEU A 552 14.05 3.04 -37.80
C LEU A 552 13.50 1.63 -37.86
N MET A 553 12.28 1.47 -38.38
CA MET A 553 11.66 0.17 -38.58
C MET A 553 12.49 -0.68 -39.55
N VAL A 554 12.90 -0.09 -40.66
CA VAL A 554 13.70 -0.76 -41.70
C VAL A 554 15.15 -0.98 -41.27
N CYS A 555 15.75 0.01 -40.59
CA CYS A 555 17.20 -0.03 -40.26
C CYS A 555 17.51 -0.83 -38.99
N HIS A 556 16.62 -0.85 -38.01
CA HIS A 556 16.90 -1.39 -36.66
C HIS A 556 15.86 -2.34 -36.12
N PHE A 557 14.59 -1.98 -36.14
CA PHE A 557 13.56 -2.76 -35.46
C PHE A 557 13.28 -4.09 -36.16
N LEU A 558 12.96 -4.03 -37.44
CA LEU A 558 12.69 -5.22 -38.25
C LEU A 558 13.91 -6.13 -38.43
N PRO A 559 15.11 -5.60 -38.71
CA PRO A 559 16.33 -6.42 -38.73
C PRO A 559 16.66 -7.09 -37.42
N GLY A 560 16.44 -6.39 -36.29
CA GLY A 560 16.59 -6.94 -34.96
C GLY A 560 15.63 -8.09 -34.67
N LEU A 561 14.36 -7.95 -35.04
CA LEU A 561 13.35 -9.02 -34.94
C LEU A 561 13.74 -10.24 -35.81
N LYS A 562 14.24 -10.04 -36.99
CA LYS A 562 14.71 -11.12 -37.88
C LYS A 562 15.92 -11.87 -37.32
N CYS A 563 16.88 -11.15 -36.74
CA CYS A 563 17.99 -11.75 -36.00
C CYS A 563 17.53 -12.59 -34.83
N LEU A 564 16.59 -12.07 -34.06
CA LEU A 564 16.00 -12.74 -32.91
C LEU A 564 15.24 -14.01 -33.36
N ARG A 565 14.49 -13.95 -34.46
CA ARG A 565 13.80 -15.10 -35.02
C ARG A 565 14.73 -16.25 -35.34
N THR A 566 15.89 -15.97 -35.88
CA THR A 566 16.91 -16.99 -36.18
C THR A 566 17.31 -17.75 -34.91
N ASP A 567 17.49 -17.07 -33.79
CA ASP A 567 17.79 -17.71 -32.51
C ASP A 567 16.57 -18.53 -31.97
N MET A 568 15.35 -18.00 -32.11
CA MET A 568 14.14 -18.62 -31.58
C MET A 568 13.72 -19.88 -32.36
N GLU A 569 14.01 -19.97 -33.66
CA GLU A 569 13.75 -21.18 -34.49
C GLU A 569 14.37 -22.43 -33.89
N HIS A 570 15.56 -22.30 -33.31
CA HIS A 570 16.31 -23.42 -32.73
C HIS A 570 16.03 -23.63 -31.24
N LEU A 571 15.72 -22.57 -30.51
CA LEU A 571 15.69 -22.58 -29.06
C LEU A 571 14.29 -22.59 -28.46
N SER A 572 13.31 -21.95 -29.11
CA SER A 572 11.93 -21.86 -28.62
C SER A 572 10.91 -21.67 -29.75
N PRO A 573 10.35 -22.78 -30.30
CA PRO A 573 9.40 -22.72 -31.39
C PRO A 573 8.12 -21.93 -31.11
N GLU A 574 7.68 -21.89 -29.85
CA GLU A 574 6.47 -21.14 -29.45
C GLU A 574 6.68 -19.63 -29.61
N HIS A 575 7.84 -19.11 -29.19
CA HIS A 575 8.18 -17.72 -29.36
C HIS A 575 8.43 -17.36 -30.84
N GLU A 576 8.93 -18.29 -31.64
CA GLU A 576 9.18 -18.10 -33.07
C GLU A 576 7.87 -17.79 -33.83
N VAL A 577 6.78 -18.49 -33.51
CA VAL A 577 5.47 -18.26 -34.16
C VAL A 577 4.96 -16.84 -33.90
N ILE A 578 5.09 -16.37 -32.66
CA ILE A 578 4.66 -15.02 -32.27
C ILE A 578 5.52 -13.97 -32.94
N LEU A 579 6.83 -14.19 -32.93
CA LEU A 579 7.79 -13.33 -33.56
C LEU A 579 7.59 -13.23 -35.06
N GLY A 580 7.23 -14.34 -35.72
CA GLY A 580 6.85 -14.36 -37.13
C GLY A 580 5.61 -13.50 -37.42
N SER A 581 4.61 -13.51 -36.53
CA SER A 581 3.45 -12.61 -36.63
C SER A 581 3.84 -11.15 -36.47
N MET A 582 4.71 -10.83 -35.50
CA MET A 582 5.21 -9.47 -35.28
C MET A 582 5.97 -8.95 -36.51
N ILE A 583 6.82 -9.76 -37.10
CA ILE A 583 7.57 -9.41 -38.30
C ILE A 583 6.62 -9.09 -39.45
N LYS A 584 5.61 -9.93 -39.70
CA LYS A 584 4.61 -9.69 -40.74
C LYS A 584 3.84 -8.39 -40.53
N GLU A 585 3.42 -8.10 -39.33
CA GLU A 585 2.75 -6.84 -39.01
C GLU A 585 3.64 -5.62 -39.27
N CYS A 586 4.92 -5.72 -38.94
CA CYS A 586 5.89 -4.65 -39.20
C CYS A 586 6.14 -4.47 -40.69
N GLU A 587 6.28 -5.55 -41.46
CA GLU A 587 6.44 -5.53 -42.90
C GLU A 587 5.23 -4.91 -43.60
N GLN A 588 4.01 -5.27 -43.19
CA GLN A 588 2.76 -4.68 -43.71
C GLN A 588 2.67 -3.18 -43.41
N LYS A 589 3.09 -2.75 -42.22
CA LYS A 589 3.11 -1.32 -41.88
C LYS A 589 4.08 -0.53 -42.77
N VAL A 590 5.20 -1.09 -43.12
CA VAL A 590 6.17 -0.49 -44.03
C VAL A 590 5.62 -0.44 -45.47
N GLU A 591 5.07 -1.55 -45.98
CA GLU A 591 4.47 -1.62 -47.32
C GLU A 591 3.29 -0.69 -47.51
N ASN A 592 2.38 -0.60 -46.51
CA ASN A 592 1.23 0.28 -46.58
C ASN A 592 1.58 1.76 -46.55
N ARG A 593 2.69 2.14 -45.91
CA ARG A 593 3.19 3.51 -45.90
C ARG A 593 3.91 3.88 -47.20
N THR A 594 4.68 2.98 -47.77
CA THR A 594 5.36 3.19 -49.06
C THR A 594 4.37 3.26 -50.23
N ALA A 595 3.21 2.63 -50.12
CA ALA A 595 2.13 2.71 -51.12
C ALA A 595 1.32 4.02 -51.04
N GLN A 596 1.49 4.84 -50.02
CA GLN A 596 0.76 6.10 -49.82
C GLN A 596 1.50 7.38 -50.18
N GLU A 597 2.70 7.36 -50.78
CA GLU A 597 3.29 8.54 -51.43
C GLU A 597 3.16 8.41 -52.95
N PRO A 598 2.55 9.34 -53.76
CA PRO A 598 2.65 10.78 -53.59
C PRO A 598 1.35 11.55 -53.81
N GLN A 599 1.01 12.53 -53.05
CA GLN A 599 0.56 13.86 -53.42
C GLN A 599 0.01 14.67 -52.26
N SER A 600 0.64 15.83 -52.04
CA SER A 600 0.11 17.06 -51.46
C SER A 600 -0.45 17.11 -50.06
N SER A 601 0.31 17.86 -49.26
CA SER A 601 -0.17 18.91 -48.32
C SER A 601 -1.48 18.70 -47.58
N MET A 602 -1.34 18.74 -46.24
CA MET A 602 -2.36 19.06 -45.27
C MET A 602 -3.51 18.05 -45.10
N SER A 603 -3.36 17.19 -44.16
CA SER A 603 -4.34 17.00 -43.11
C SER A 603 -3.79 16.16 -41.98
N ILE A 604 -3.76 16.74 -40.80
CA ILE A 604 -3.64 16.07 -39.54
C ILE A 604 -4.87 15.17 -39.40
N ALA A 605 -4.70 13.90 -39.68
CA ALA A 605 -5.65 12.89 -39.27
C ALA A 605 -4.91 11.95 -38.32
N ALA A 606 -5.17 12.12 -37.06
CA ALA A 606 -4.88 11.11 -36.05
C ALA A 606 -5.50 9.80 -36.51
N SER A 607 -4.68 8.86 -36.99
CA SER A 607 -5.14 7.51 -37.25
C SER A 607 -5.39 6.86 -35.90
N LEU A 608 -6.64 6.80 -35.54
CA LEU A 608 -7.18 5.91 -34.54
C LEU A 608 -6.70 4.49 -34.81
N VAL A 609 -5.63 4.08 -34.14
CA VAL A 609 -5.38 2.65 -33.93
C VAL A 609 -6.52 2.18 -33.05
N SER A 610 -7.38 1.33 -33.58
CA SER A 610 -8.55 0.86 -32.85
C SER A 610 -8.12 0.24 -31.50
N GLU A 611 -8.77 0.65 -30.44
CA GLU A 611 -8.56 0.09 -29.09
C GLU A 611 -8.68 -1.45 -29.06
N ASP A 612 -9.41 -2.03 -29.98
CA ASP A 612 -9.56 -3.48 -30.15
C ASP A 612 -8.25 -4.21 -30.47
N THR A 613 -7.34 -3.57 -31.22
CA THR A 613 -6.05 -4.18 -31.57
C THR A 613 -5.09 -4.13 -30.38
N LYS A 614 -5.11 -3.04 -29.61
CA LYS A 614 -4.35 -2.92 -28.35
C LYS A 614 -4.80 -3.94 -27.31
N THR A 615 -6.11 -4.10 -27.16
CA THR A 615 -6.70 -5.01 -26.17
C THR A 615 -6.46 -6.46 -26.53
N ARG A 616 -6.52 -6.84 -27.81
CA ARG A 616 -6.19 -8.19 -28.30
C ARG A 616 -4.71 -8.52 -28.13
N PHE A 617 -3.84 -7.54 -28.33
CA PHE A 617 -2.39 -7.73 -28.19
C PHE A 617 -1.99 -7.86 -26.72
N LEU A 618 -2.53 -7.01 -25.84
CA LEU A 618 -2.31 -7.07 -24.39
C LEU A 618 -2.87 -8.35 -23.76
N ASN A 619 -4.02 -8.82 -24.22
CA ASN A 619 -4.61 -10.09 -23.76
C ASN A 619 -3.78 -11.30 -24.21
N LYS A 620 -3.20 -11.29 -25.41
CA LYS A 620 -2.27 -12.33 -25.87
C LYS A 620 -0.94 -12.29 -25.10
N MET A 621 -0.44 -11.11 -24.77
CA MET A 621 0.76 -10.94 -23.96
C MET A 621 0.58 -11.40 -22.51
N GLY A 622 -0.58 -11.10 -21.90
CA GLY A 622 -0.91 -11.57 -20.55
C GLY A 622 -0.96 -13.10 -20.45
N GLN A 623 -1.40 -13.78 -21.50
CA GLN A 623 -1.40 -15.25 -21.56
C GLN A 623 0.01 -15.84 -21.74
N LEU A 624 0.93 -15.10 -22.36
CA LEU A 624 2.30 -15.55 -22.60
C LEU A 624 3.24 -15.29 -21.43
N SER A 625 3.03 -14.21 -20.67
CA SER A 625 3.79 -13.97 -19.44
C SER A 625 3.50 -15.05 -18.38
N THR A 626 2.26 -15.56 -18.34
CA THR A 626 1.89 -16.72 -17.51
C THR A 626 2.51 -18.02 -18.03
N SER A 627 2.68 -18.18 -19.33
CA SER A 627 3.31 -19.38 -19.92
C SER A 627 4.83 -19.37 -19.75
N GLY A 628 5.46 -18.20 -19.84
CA GLY A 628 6.91 -18.05 -19.59
C GLY A 628 7.28 -18.32 -18.13
N ALA A 629 6.45 -17.90 -17.19
CA ALA A 629 6.63 -18.21 -15.77
C ALA A 629 6.43 -19.71 -15.47
N MET A 630 5.53 -20.39 -16.17
CA MET A 630 5.38 -21.85 -16.04
C MET A 630 6.56 -22.61 -16.62
N LEU A 631 7.14 -22.17 -17.73
CA LEU A 631 8.31 -22.80 -18.32
C LEU A 631 9.56 -22.63 -17.45
N ALA A 632 9.77 -21.48 -16.83
CA ALA A 632 10.84 -21.27 -15.88
C ALA A 632 10.75 -22.22 -14.68
N ASN A 633 9.55 -22.50 -14.20
CA ASN A 633 9.31 -23.46 -13.12
C ASN A 633 9.50 -24.94 -13.53
N VAL A 634 9.31 -25.27 -14.80
CA VAL A 634 9.54 -26.64 -15.31
C VAL A 634 11.03 -26.92 -15.45
N PHE A 635 11.84 -25.93 -15.79
CA PHE A 635 13.30 -26.09 -15.88
C PHE A 635 13.99 -26.09 -14.52
N GLN A 636 13.41 -25.45 -13.49
CA GLN A 636 13.94 -25.52 -12.12
C GLN A 636 13.65 -26.86 -11.42
N ARG A 637 12.68 -27.66 -11.89
CA ARG A 637 12.37 -28.97 -11.32
C ARG A 637 13.20 -30.13 -11.86
N LYS A 638 14.13 -29.88 -12.79
CA LYS A 638 15.02 -30.90 -13.36
C LYS A 638 16.50 -30.70 -13.02
N LYS A 639 16.78 -30.07 -11.89
CA LYS A 639 18.12 -30.11 -11.29
C LYS A 639 18.08 -30.75 -9.92
#